data_3bf389a837ef913285a589b89430650d
#
_entry.id   3bf389a837ef913285a589b89430650d
#
_cell.length_a   1.000
_cell.length_b   1.000
_cell.length_c   1.000
_cell.angle_alpha   90.00
_cell.angle_beta   90.00
_cell.angle_gamma   90.00
#
_symmetry.space_group_name_H-M   'P 1'
#
loop_
_entity.id
_entity.type
_entity.pdbx_description
1 polymer ?
#
loop_
_entity_poly.entity_id
_entity_poly.type
_entity_poly.pdbx_seq_one_letter_code
_entity_poly.pdbx_strand_id
1 'polypeptide(L)'
;MSAAGPSGQLLALSTDQCFALLATQQVGRVVFSDDHGPLALPVNFVVQDRTILVRTEPRNTLARHLSESSTCAFEVDDIDPAQRTGWSVLVRGSASVVRHLSQDPHARWPGPWAPGERHLLLRITPDELSGRRIVT
;
A
#
# COMPACT_ATOMS: atom_id res chain seq x y z
N MET A 1 10.09 -4.54 40.26
CA MET A 1 10.61 -4.46 39.45
C MET A 1 10.16 -4.30 38.35
N SER A 2 10.53 -3.71 37.96
CA SER A 2 10.08 -3.41 36.83
C SER A 2 9.87 -4.54 36.18
N ALA A 3 8.80 -4.85 36.19
CA ALA A 3 8.44 -5.50 35.13
C ALA A 3 9.18 -5.03 33.98
N ALA A 4 10.01 -5.81 33.60
CA ALA A 4 10.54 -5.62 32.34
C ALA A 4 9.38 -5.30 31.43
N GLY A 5 9.28 -4.09 31.05
CA GLY A 5 8.47 -3.75 29.92
C GLY A 5 8.88 -4.61 28.75
N PRO A 6 8.09 -4.70 27.73
CA PRO A 6 8.43 -5.48 26.55
C PRO A 6 9.81 -5.06 26.06
N SER A 7 10.67 -6.03 25.88
CA SER A 7 12.03 -5.83 25.39
C SER A 7 12.08 -5.57 23.89
N GLY A 8 10.95 -5.17 23.29
CA GLY A 8 10.89 -4.93 21.86
C GLY A 8 11.69 -3.73 21.41
N GLN A 9 12.26 -3.83 20.23
CA GLN A 9 12.98 -2.74 19.57
C GLN A 9 12.22 -2.32 18.34
N LEU A 10 12.14 -1.01 18.14
CA LEU A 10 11.58 -0.42 16.92
C LEU A 10 12.73 -0.10 15.97
N LEU A 11 12.79 -0.80 14.86
CA LEU A 11 13.86 -0.65 13.89
C LEU A 11 13.33 0.04 12.64
N ALA A 12 14.09 1.00 12.12
CA ALA A 12 13.79 1.60 10.82
C ALA A 12 14.16 0.63 9.70
N LEU A 13 13.34 0.61 8.65
CA LEU A 13 13.58 -0.22 7.47
C LEU A 13 14.18 0.60 6.36
N SER A 14 15.11 0.00 5.61
CA SER A 14 15.64 0.61 4.39
C SER A 14 14.59 0.59 3.29
N THR A 15 14.82 1.37 2.24
CA THR A 15 13.94 1.38 1.06
C THR A 15 13.79 -0.02 0.46
N ASP A 16 14.89 -0.74 0.30
CA ASP A 16 14.85 -2.09 -0.26
C ASP A 16 14.09 -3.06 0.63
N GLN A 17 14.26 -2.95 1.95
CA GLN A 17 13.49 -3.76 2.91
C GLN A 17 12.00 -3.44 2.82
N CYS A 18 11.65 -2.17 2.67
CA CYS A 18 10.25 -1.76 2.51
C CYS A 18 9.62 -2.41 1.28
N PHE A 19 10.27 -2.36 0.13
CA PHE A 19 9.74 -2.98 -1.07
C PHE A 19 9.65 -4.50 -0.95
N ALA A 20 10.63 -5.14 -0.31
CA ALA A 20 10.60 -6.58 -0.10
C ALA A 20 9.41 -6.98 0.77
N LEU A 21 9.12 -6.22 1.82
CA LEU A 21 7.98 -6.50 2.69
C LEU A 21 6.64 -6.21 2.01
N LEU A 22 6.53 -5.13 1.25
CA LEU A 22 5.34 -4.85 0.46
C LEU A 22 4.99 -6.03 -0.45
N ALA A 23 5.99 -6.63 -1.07
CA ALA A 23 5.79 -7.73 -2.01
C ALA A 23 5.26 -9.01 -1.34
N THR A 24 5.28 -9.11 -0.01
CA THR A 24 4.73 -10.26 0.72
C THR A 24 3.23 -10.18 0.93
N GLN A 25 2.60 -9.05 0.64
CA GLN A 25 1.19 -8.82 0.92
C GLN A 25 0.39 -8.63 -0.37
N GLN A 26 -0.92 -8.79 -0.30
CA GLN A 26 -1.84 -8.65 -1.42
C GLN A 26 -2.86 -7.54 -1.21
N VAL A 27 -3.04 -7.09 0.01
CA VAL A 27 -4.00 -6.05 0.37
C VAL A 27 -3.27 -4.95 1.13
N GLY A 28 -3.51 -3.72 0.71
CA GLY A 28 -3.03 -2.54 1.40
C GLY A 28 -4.15 -1.51 1.48
N ARG A 29 -3.82 -0.34 1.98
CA ARG A 29 -4.79 0.75 2.13
C ARG A 29 -4.30 1.98 1.40
N VAL A 30 -5.13 2.49 0.50
CA VAL A 30 -4.90 3.80 -0.11
C VAL A 30 -5.52 4.85 0.80
N VAL A 31 -4.74 5.87 1.12
CA VAL A 31 -5.15 6.96 2.02
C VAL A 31 -5.13 8.25 1.23
N PHE A 32 -6.23 8.97 1.26
CA PHE A 32 -6.36 10.25 0.56
C PHE A 32 -7.46 11.07 1.23
N SER A 33 -7.65 12.31 0.79
CA SER A 33 -8.70 13.17 1.32
C SER A 33 -9.69 13.51 0.23
N ASP A 34 -10.96 13.47 0.55
CA ASP A 34 -12.03 13.97 -0.29
C ASP A 34 -12.68 15.19 0.38
N ASP A 35 -13.85 15.62 -0.11
CA ASP A 35 -14.56 16.78 0.43
C ASP A 35 -14.97 16.62 1.89
N HIS A 36 -15.03 15.40 2.39
CA HIS A 36 -15.42 15.10 3.77
C HIS A 36 -14.22 14.85 4.68
N GLY A 37 -13.01 14.88 4.15
CA GLY A 37 -11.79 14.69 4.91
C GLY A 37 -11.02 13.44 4.52
N PRO A 38 -10.01 13.06 5.32
CA PRO A 38 -9.19 11.89 5.01
C PRO A 38 -9.96 10.59 5.16
N LEU A 39 -9.63 9.63 4.29
CA LEU A 39 -10.18 8.29 4.35
C LEU A 39 -9.15 7.26 3.90
N ALA A 40 -9.38 6.01 4.26
CA ALA A 40 -8.54 4.89 3.89
C ALA A 40 -9.42 3.79 3.29
N LEU A 41 -8.99 3.25 2.15
CA LEU A 41 -9.72 2.17 1.47
C LEU A 41 -8.81 0.97 1.27
N PRO A 42 -9.27 -0.25 1.62
CA PRO A 42 -8.51 -1.45 1.30
C PRO A 42 -8.55 -1.72 -0.20
N VAL A 43 -7.42 -2.12 -0.75
CA VAL A 43 -7.26 -2.40 -2.17
C VAL A 43 -6.35 -3.59 -2.37
N ASN A 44 -6.56 -4.32 -3.48
CA ASN A 44 -5.62 -5.33 -3.92
C ASN A 44 -4.48 -4.66 -4.67
N PHE A 45 -3.25 -5.15 -4.48
CA PHE A 45 -2.08 -4.54 -5.10
C PHE A 45 -1.00 -5.55 -5.43
N VAL A 46 -0.08 -5.14 -6.27
CA VAL A 46 1.21 -5.79 -6.47
C VAL A 46 2.28 -4.70 -6.58
N VAL A 47 3.52 -5.07 -6.27
CA VAL A 47 4.68 -4.22 -6.48
C VAL A 47 5.27 -4.55 -7.84
N GLN A 48 5.53 -3.53 -8.66
CA GLN A 48 6.16 -3.69 -9.96
C GLN A 48 7.06 -2.49 -10.24
N ASP A 49 8.35 -2.76 -10.53
CA ASP A 49 9.32 -1.71 -10.88
C ASP A 49 9.34 -0.56 -9.88
N ARG A 50 9.32 -0.92 -8.58
CA ARG A 50 9.33 0.04 -7.45
C ARG A 50 8.15 1.00 -7.46
N THR A 51 7.07 0.61 -8.10
CA THR A 51 5.78 1.27 -8.01
C THR A 51 4.74 0.30 -7.49
N ILE A 52 3.57 0.80 -7.14
CA ILE A 52 2.49 -0.01 -6.60
C ILE A 52 1.33 0.03 -7.58
N LEU A 53 0.95 -1.14 -8.08
CA LEU A 53 -0.21 -1.27 -8.95
C LEU A 53 -1.41 -1.67 -8.09
N VAL A 54 -2.46 -0.89 -8.17
CA VAL A 54 -3.67 -1.05 -7.37
C VAL A 54 -4.85 -1.32 -8.29
N ARG A 55 -5.67 -2.30 -7.93
CA ARG A 55 -6.91 -2.57 -8.63
C ARG A 55 -8.08 -2.05 -7.80
N THR A 56 -8.94 -1.23 -8.40
CA THR A 56 -10.08 -0.64 -7.71
C THR A 56 -11.26 -0.51 -8.67
N GLU A 57 -12.43 -0.20 -8.12
CA GLU A 57 -13.64 0.05 -8.90
C GLU A 57 -13.60 1.42 -9.56
N PRO A 58 -13.97 1.54 -10.86
CA PRO A 58 -13.87 2.84 -11.57
C PRO A 58 -14.74 3.95 -10.98
N ARG A 59 -15.80 3.59 -10.26
CA ARG A 59 -16.78 4.57 -9.75
C ARG A 59 -16.63 4.89 -8.29
N ASN A 60 -15.63 4.34 -7.62
CA ASN A 60 -15.46 4.59 -6.19
C ASN A 60 -14.86 5.98 -5.92
N THR A 61 -14.78 6.33 -4.66
CA THR A 61 -14.27 7.64 -4.22
C THR A 61 -12.84 7.88 -4.67
N LEU A 62 -12.00 6.84 -4.70
CA LEU A 62 -10.61 6.96 -5.14
C LEU A 62 -10.54 7.38 -6.62
N ALA A 63 -11.36 6.77 -7.49
CA ALA A 63 -11.37 7.11 -8.89
C ALA A 63 -11.80 8.57 -9.12
N ARG A 64 -12.75 9.06 -8.32
CA ARG A 64 -13.17 10.47 -8.39
C ARG A 64 -12.08 11.41 -7.90
N HIS A 65 -11.38 11.03 -6.84
CA HIS A 65 -10.29 11.83 -6.28
C HIS A 65 -9.21 12.10 -7.34
N LEU A 66 -8.90 11.12 -8.19
CA LEU A 66 -7.87 11.26 -9.20
C LEU A 66 -8.16 12.33 -10.24
N SER A 67 -9.42 12.73 -10.42
CA SER A 67 -9.76 13.83 -11.31
C SER A 67 -9.40 15.20 -10.75
N GLU A 68 -9.23 15.29 -9.43
CA GLU A 68 -8.94 16.55 -8.74
C GLU A 68 -7.50 16.62 -8.24
N SER A 69 -6.99 15.52 -7.69
CA SER A 69 -5.63 15.45 -7.16
C SER A 69 -5.14 14.01 -7.22
N SER A 70 -3.89 13.83 -7.61
CA SER A 70 -3.27 12.51 -7.62
C SER A 70 -2.52 12.18 -6.31
N THR A 71 -2.43 13.13 -5.39
CA THR A 71 -1.69 12.94 -4.13
C THR A 71 -2.39 11.91 -3.25
N CYS A 72 -1.61 10.95 -2.76
CA CYS A 72 -2.13 9.90 -1.89
C CYS A 72 -1.02 9.30 -1.05
N ALA A 73 -1.42 8.47 -0.10
CA ALA A 73 -0.51 7.59 0.62
C ALA A 73 -0.99 6.15 0.46
N PHE A 74 -0.09 5.22 0.72
CA PHE A 74 -0.40 3.80 0.67
C PHE A 74 0.28 3.13 1.86
N GLU A 75 -0.46 2.33 2.60
CA GLU A 75 0.02 1.70 3.83
C GLU A 75 -0.20 0.20 3.77
N VAL A 76 0.80 -0.55 4.21
CA VAL A 76 0.71 -2.01 4.37
C VAL A 76 1.38 -2.36 5.68
N ASP A 77 0.79 -3.32 6.39
CA ASP A 77 1.39 -3.81 7.63
C ASP A 77 1.11 -5.30 7.80
N ASP A 78 1.85 -5.90 8.70
CA ASP A 78 1.61 -7.26 9.16
C ASP A 78 1.97 -7.29 10.64
N ILE A 79 0.95 -7.40 11.48
CA ILE A 79 1.06 -7.26 12.93
C ILE A 79 0.69 -8.59 13.58
N ASP A 80 1.55 -9.09 14.48
CA ASP A 80 1.26 -10.25 15.30
C ASP A 80 0.98 -9.77 16.74
N PRO A 81 -0.30 -9.63 17.12
CA PRO A 81 -0.64 -9.13 18.46
C PRO A 81 -0.20 -10.05 19.58
N ALA A 82 -0.14 -11.37 19.35
CA ALA A 82 0.24 -12.33 20.38
C ALA A 82 1.72 -12.21 20.74
N GLN A 83 2.57 -12.03 19.73
CA GLN A 83 4.00 -11.87 19.94
C GLN A 83 4.44 -10.42 20.09
N ARG A 84 3.53 -9.49 19.81
CA ARG A 84 3.80 -8.04 19.83
C ARG A 84 4.93 -7.66 18.89
N THR A 85 4.95 -8.30 17.75
CA THR A 85 5.89 -8.04 16.66
C THR A 85 5.12 -7.59 15.42
N GLY A 86 5.83 -7.06 14.46
CA GLY A 86 5.23 -6.69 13.20
C GLY A 86 6.03 -5.63 12.48
N TRP A 87 5.50 -5.24 11.33
CA TRP A 87 6.10 -4.19 10.53
C TRP A 87 5.00 -3.38 9.84
N SER A 88 5.34 -2.16 9.48
CA SER A 88 4.48 -1.32 8.65
C SER A 88 5.33 -0.55 7.65
N VAL A 89 4.76 -0.30 6.48
CA VAL A 89 5.38 0.51 5.43
C VAL A 89 4.39 1.57 5.01
N LEU A 90 4.85 2.82 4.97
CA LEU A 90 4.06 3.94 4.49
C LEU A 90 4.72 4.51 3.25
N VAL A 91 3.93 4.64 2.18
CA VAL A 91 4.33 5.23 0.93
C VAL A 91 3.57 6.55 0.78
N ARG A 92 4.28 7.63 0.48
CA ARG A 92 3.66 8.89 0.07
C ARG A 92 4.00 9.12 -1.39
N GLY A 93 3.01 9.47 -2.19
CA GLY A 93 3.25 9.64 -3.59
C GLY A 93 2.03 10.12 -4.35
N SER A 94 2.00 9.77 -5.62
CA SER A 94 0.90 10.16 -6.50
C SER A 94 0.42 8.95 -7.27
N ALA A 95 -0.88 8.97 -7.59
CA ALA A 95 -1.53 7.91 -8.35
C ALA A 95 -1.88 8.39 -9.74
N SER A 96 -1.78 7.49 -10.70
CA SER A 96 -2.21 7.74 -12.08
C SER A 96 -2.91 6.50 -12.63
N VAL A 97 -3.79 6.70 -13.60
CA VAL A 97 -4.47 5.59 -14.27
C VAL A 97 -3.49 4.90 -15.21
N VAL A 98 -3.44 3.57 -15.13
CA VAL A 98 -2.65 2.77 -16.06
C VAL A 98 -3.46 2.60 -17.34
N ARG A 99 -3.00 3.22 -18.43
CA ARG A 99 -3.70 3.22 -19.70
C ARG A 99 -3.21 2.13 -20.66
N HIS A 100 -1.97 1.69 -20.47
CA HIS A 100 -1.36 0.67 -21.32
C HIS A 100 -0.84 -0.45 -20.46
N LEU A 101 -1.26 -1.67 -20.77
CA LEU A 101 -0.77 -2.86 -20.09
C LEU A 101 0.65 -3.18 -20.55
N SER A 102 1.46 -3.69 -19.62
CA SER A 102 2.79 -4.16 -19.95
C SER A 102 2.74 -5.33 -20.93
N GLN A 103 3.67 -5.36 -21.88
CA GLN A 103 3.88 -6.51 -22.78
C GLN A 103 4.78 -7.55 -22.15
N ASP A 104 5.36 -7.27 -20.98
CA ASP A 104 6.24 -8.19 -20.30
C ASP A 104 5.44 -9.40 -19.79
N PRO A 105 5.79 -10.65 -20.23
CA PRO A 105 5.08 -11.84 -19.78
C PRO A 105 5.27 -12.12 -18.28
N HIS A 106 6.26 -11.50 -17.64
CA HIS A 106 6.48 -11.64 -16.21
C HIS A 106 5.81 -10.54 -15.39
N ALA A 107 5.12 -9.59 -16.04
CA ALA A 107 4.40 -8.54 -15.34
C ALA A 107 3.28 -9.15 -14.49
N ARG A 108 3.15 -8.64 -13.27
CA ARG A 108 2.14 -9.09 -12.32
C ARG A 108 1.04 -8.04 -12.22
N TRP A 109 -0.18 -8.50 -12.04
CA TRP A 109 -1.35 -7.66 -11.93
C TRP A 109 -2.12 -8.04 -10.67
N PRO A 110 -2.64 -7.06 -9.91
CA PRO A 110 -3.42 -7.40 -8.72
C PRO A 110 -4.71 -8.12 -9.12
N GLY A 111 -4.97 -9.27 -8.50
CA GLY A 111 -6.21 -9.99 -8.69
C GLY A 111 -7.35 -9.34 -7.93
N PRO A 112 -8.58 -9.34 -8.48
CA PRO A 112 -9.72 -8.79 -7.75
C PRO A 112 -10.22 -9.79 -6.71
N TRP A 113 -10.39 -9.32 -5.47
CA TRP A 113 -11.07 -10.09 -4.43
C TRP A 113 -12.56 -9.79 -4.42
N ALA A 114 -12.94 -8.56 -4.74
CA ALA A 114 -14.36 -8.19 -4.84
C ALA A 114 -14.92 -8.60 -6.19
N PRO A 115 -16.20 -9.02 -6.28
CA PRO A 115 -16.84 -9.30 -7.57
C PRO A 115 -17.03 -8.02 -8.37
N GLY A 116 -16.93 -8.12 -9.67
CA GLY A 116 -17.07 -6.99 -10.59
C GLY A 116 -16.35 -7.28 -11.89
N GLU A 117 -16.93 -6.84 -12.99
CA GLU A 117 -16.37 -7.08 -14.31
C GLU A 117 -15.39 -5.99 -14.73
N ARG A 118 -15.50 -4.80 -14.14
CA ARG A 118 -14.66 -3.66 -14.50
C ARG A 118 -13.83 -3.22 -13.34
N HIS A 119 -12.54 -3.15 -13.57
CA HIS A 119 -11.59 -2.69 -12.58
C HIS A 119 -10.69 -1.63 -13.20
N LEU A 120 -10.42 -0.60 -12.43
CA LEU A 120 -9.47 0.42 -12.78
C LEU A 120 -8.12 0.04 -12.21
N LEU A 121 -7.08 0.11 -13.03
CA LEU A 121 -5.70 -0.07 -12.58
C LEU A 121 -5.07 1.28 -12.36
N LEU A 122 -4.51 1.46 -11.18
CA LEU A 122 -3.81 2.68 -10.80
C LEU A 122 -2.37 2.32 -10.47
N ARG A 123 -1.47 3.24 -10.81
CA ARG A 123 -0.07 3.14 -10.41
C ARG A 123 0.20 4.22 -9.38
N ILE A 124 0.67 3.82 -8.21
CA ILE A 124 1.16 4.76 -7.21
C ILE A 124 2.67 4.81 -7.35
N THR A 125 3.17 6.01 -7.65
CA THR A 125 4.59 6.27 -7.77
C THR A 125 5.06 6.89 -6.48
N PRO A 126 5.95 6.21 -5.73
CA PRO A 126 6.41 6.73 -4.44
C PRO A 126 7.31 7.96 -4.61
N ASP A 127 7.04 8.99 -3.81
CA ASP A 127 7.95 10.11 -3.60
C ASP A 127 8.78 9.87 -2.34
N GLU A 128 8.16 9.24 -1.33
CA GLU A 128 8.79 8.96 -0.05
C GLU A 128 8.29 7.61 0.46
N LEU A 129 9.22 6.84 1.00
CA LEU A 129 8.93 5.52 1.53
C LEU A 129 9.55 5.41 2.91
N SER A 130 8.77 5.00 3.88
CA SER A 130 9.27 4.75 5.23
C SER A 130 8.68 3.47 5.78
N GLY A 131 9.43 2.81 6.62
CA GLY A 131 8.95 1.59 7.25
C GLY A 131 9.63 1.36 8.58
N ARG A 132 8.97 0.57 9.41
CA ARG A 132 9.48 0.21 10.73
C ARG A 132 9.07 -1.21 11.08
N ARG A 133 9.89 -1.83 11.93
CA ARG A 133 9.65 -3.17 12.42
C ARG A 133 9.83 -3.20 13.93
N ILE A 134 8.93 -3.89 14.62
CA ILE A 134 9.08 -4.18 16.04
C ILE A 134 9.52 -5.63 16.16
N VAL A 135 10.65 -5.84 16.81
CA VAL A 135 11.21 -7.16 17.08
C VAL A 135 11.41 -7.33 18.58
N THR A 136 11.37 -8.58 19.04
CA THR A 136 11.61 -8.90 20.45
C THR A 136 12.99 -9.48 20.64
#